data_ae74dc1d4de699c8fe9f72b4b59b89f7
#
_entry.id   ae74dc1d4de699c8fe9f72b4b59b89f7
#
_cell.length_a   1.000
_cell.length_b   1.000
_cell.length_c   1.000
_cell.angle_alpha   90.00
_cell.angle_beta   90.00
_cell.angle_gamma   90.00
#
_symmetry.space_group_name_H-M   'P 1'
#
loop_
_entity.id
_entity.type
_entity.pdbx_description
1 polymer ?
#
loop_
_entity_poly.entity_id
_entity_poly.type
_entity_poly.pdbx_seq_one_letter_code
_entity_poly.pdbx_strand_id
1 'polypeptide(L)'
;MNIVFRVDSSTKMGTGHLMRCLAFADEFNRQNKKTTFICRNLTGSSINLVKQKNHKVITLPIDTGFQSDNFYLDLLGATQEVDAQQTIEATSENIDLLIVDSYALDETWHKKLRPCVKKILVIDDLADKNIDCDVLLNQNLGSKKEDYKNKVPDDCRLLLDCEYALLRLEFGKLRSQALEKRKNTKRIKNILVSMGGNDTKNFTYDILQNVGDGFNITVVLGMLSPHNKMV
;
A
#
# COMPACT_ATOMS: atom_id res chain seq x y z
N MET A 1 17.68 -7.39 13.16
CA MET A 1 16.22 -7.20 13.15
C MET A 1 15.71 -7.64 11.80
N ASN A 2 14.89 -8.68 11.78
CA ASN A 2 14.27 -9.24 10.57
C ASN A 2 12.92 -8.54 10.34
N ILE A 3 12.85 -7.67 9.32
CA ILE A 3 11.66 -6.86 9.00
C ILE A 3 11.07 -7.39 7.70
N VAL A 4 9.82 -7.80 7.72
CA VAL A 4 9.12 -8.39 6.59
C VAL A 4 7.87 -7.61 6.26
N PHE A 5 7.64 -7.34 4.98
CA PHE A 5 6.43 -6.76 4.44
C PHE A 5 5.64 -7.84 3.69
N ARG A 6 4.37 -8.05 4.05
CA ARG A 6 3.43 -8.84 3.25
C ARG A 6 2.49 -7.88 2.54
N VAL A 7 2.70 -7.72 1.23
CA VAL A 7 1.95 -6.77 0.39
C VAL A 7 1.96 -7.24 -1.06
N ASP A 8 0.88 -6.99 -1.77
CA ASP A 8 0.74 -7.31 -3.18
C ASP A 8 0.48 -6.07 -4.05
N SER A 9 0.62 -6.28 -5.35
CA SER A 9 0.22 -5.36 -6.40
C SER A 9 -0.17 -6.14 -7.65
N SER A 10 -1.12 -5.65 -8.42
CA SER A 10 -1.55 -6.27 -9.68
C SER A 10 -2.22 -5.24 -10.58
N THR A 11 -2.55 -5.61 -11.82
CA THR A 11 -3.37 -4.77 -12.70
C THR A 11 -4.76 -4.48 -12.11
N LYS A 12 -5.36 -5.44 -11.39
CA LYS A 12 -6.66 -5.26 -10.75
C LYS A 12 -6.58 -4.43 -9.46
N MET A 13 -5.58 -4.70 -8.61
CA MET A 13 -5.38 -4.07 -7.29
C MET A 13 -4.74 -2.68 -7.40
N GLY A 14 -3.92 -2.46 -8.43
CA GLY A 14 -3.08 -1.28 -8.54
C GLY A 14 -1.77 -1.42 -7.74
N THR A 15 -1.07 -0.30 -7.57
CA THR A 15 0.26 -0.24 -6.94
C THR A 15 0.27 0.51 -5.61
N GLY A 16 -0.87 1.05 -5.16
CA GLY A 16 -0.95 1.95 -4.00
C GLY A 16 -0.39 1.35 -2.71
N HIS A 17 -0.81 0.13 -2.36
CA HIS A 17 -0.31 -0.61 -1.19
C HIS A 17 1.21 -0.79 -1.25
N LEU A 18 1.72 -1.30 -2.38
CA LEU A 18 3.15 -1.50 -2.56
C LEU A 18 3.94 -0.19 -2.45
N MET A 19 3.43 0.91 -3.01
CA MET A 19 4.11 2.21 -2.97
C MET A 19 4.20 2.80 -1.56
N ARG A 20 3.15 2.67 -0.73
CA ARG A 20 3.22 3.12 0.66
C ARG A 20 4.13 2.23 1.51
N CYS A 21 4.12 0.92 1.29
CA CYS A 21 5.07 0.01 1.92
C CYS A 21 6.52 0.29 1.51
N LEU A 22 6.80 0.62 0.25
CA LEU A 22 8.13 1.01 -0.21
C LEU A 22 8.61 2.31 0.45
N ALA A 23 7.74 3.31 0.60
CA ALA A 23 8.10 4.54 1.31
C ALA A 23 8.50 4.25 2.76
N PHE A 24 7.81 3.33 3.42
CA PHE A 24 8.13 2.89 4.77
C PHE A 24 9.44 2.08 4.83
N ALA A 25 9.64 1.15 3.90
CA ALA A 25 10.84 0.32 3.81
C ALA A 25 12.10 1.15 3.47
N ASP A 26 11.97 2.18 2.62
CA ASP A 26 13.07 3.10 2.32
C ASP A 26 13.59 3.79 3.59
N GLU A 27 12.73 4.09 4.57
CA GLU A 27 13.14 4.66 5.85
C GLU A 27 13.94 3.65 6.71
N PHE A 28 13.55 2.38 6.72
CA PHE A 28 14.35 1.33 7.37
C PHE A 28 15.72 1.19 6.72
N ASN A 29 15.80 1.23 5.40
CA ASN A 29 17.09 1.20 4.68
C ASN A 29 17.99 2.37 5.04
N ARG A 30 17.44 3.58 5.21
CA ARG A 30 18.20 4.76 5.68
C ARG A 30 18.79 4.56 7.08
N GLN A 31 18.14 3.75 7.91
CA GLN A 31 18.61 3.35 9.23
C GLN A 31 19.48 2.09 9.20
N ASN A 32 19.99 1.69 8.03
CA ASN A 32 20.78 0.48 7.81
C ASN A 32 20.07 -0.83 8.24
N LYS A 33 18.75 -0.86 8.20
CA LYS A 33 17.93 -2.05 8.48
C LYS A 33 17.43 -2.62 7.17
N LYS A 34 17.83 -3.85 6.87
CA LYS A 34 17.38 -4.56 5.67
C LYS A 34 15.92 -5.01 5.83
N THR A 35 15.17 -4.95 4.75
CA THR A 35 13.78 -5.40 4.69
C THR A 35 13.59 -6.46 3.63
N THR A 36 12.63 -7.34 3.86
CA THR A 36 12.21 -8.38 2.91
C THR A 36 10.74 -8.17 2.57
N PHE A 37 10.42 -8.20 1.29
CA PHE A 37 9.05 -8.18 0.81
C PHE A 37 8.62 -9.59 0.44
N ILE A 38 7.45 -9.99 0.87
CA ILE A 38 6.76 -11.20 0.43
C ILE A 38 5.57 -10.74 -0.41
N CYS A 39 5.62 -11.06 -1.70
CA CYS A 39 4.62 -10.63 -2.68
C CYS A 39 4.17 -11.84 -3.50
N ARG A 40 2.88 -11.94 -3.78
CA ARG A 40 2.37 -12.94 -4.71
C ARG A 40 2.61 -12.49 -6.17
N ASN A 41 2.95 -13.44 -7.03
CA ASN A 41 3.25 -13.18 -8.44
C ASN A 41 1.98 -12.95 -9.28
N LEU A 42 1.20 -11.96 -8.91
CA LEU A 42 -0.04 -11.62 -9.60
C LEU A 42 0.24 -10.96 -10.96
N THR A 43 -0.72 -11.08 -11.88
CA THR A 43 -0.63 -10.46 -13.21
C THR A 43 -0.47 -8.94 -13.11
N GLY A 44 0.59 -8.41 -13.73
CA GLY A 44 0.94 -7.00 -13.68
C GLY A 44 1.48 -6.53 -12.33
N SER A 45 2.01 -7.45 -11.51
CA SER A 45 2.67 -7.11 -10.25
C SER A 45 3.89 -6.20 -10.47
N SER A 46 4.11 -5.28 -9.54
CA SER A 46 5.25 -4.35 -9.57
C SER A 46 6.44 -4.82 -8.73
N ILE A 47 6.64 -6.15 -8.60
CA ILE A 47 7.73 -6.78 -7.84
C ILE A 47 9.11 -6.26 -8.28
N ASN A 48 9.28 -6.00 -9.57
CA ASN A 48 10.55 -5.46 -10.10
C ASN A 48 10.91 -4.09 -9.49
N LEU A 49 9.94 -3.27 -9.15
CA LEU A 49 10.18 -1.98 -8.49
C LEU A 49 10.79 -2.18 -7.10
N VAL A 50 10.35 -3.20 -6.35
CA VAL A 50 10.91 -3.54 -5.04
C VAL A 50 12.40 -3.91 -5.18
N LYS A 51 12.73 -4.73 -6.18
CA LYS A 51 14.12 -5.14 -6.48
C LYS A 51 15.00 -3.95 -6.88
N GLN A 52 14.46 -3.05 -7.72
CA GLN A 52 15.16 -1.82 -8.16
C GLN A 52 15.50 -0.89 -6.97
N LYS A 53 14.70 -0.94 -5.91
CA LYS A 53 14.95 -0.19 -4.66
C LYS A 53 15.84 -0.93 -3.66
N ASN A 54 16.50 -2.02 -4.10
CA ASN A 54 17.43 -2.83 -3.29
C ASN A 54 16.80 -3.49 -2.05
N HIS A 55 15.50 -3.80 -2.09
CA HIS A 55 14.86 -4.65 -1.08
C HIS A 55 14.86 -6.10 -1.53
N LYS A 56 15.02 -7.03 -0.58
CA LYS A 56 14.87 -8.47 -0.84
C LYS A 56 13.41 -8.78 -1.15
N VAL A 57 13.17 -9.63 -2.15
CA VAL A 57 11.82 -10.10 -2.49
C VAL A 57 11.78 -11.62 -2.46
N ILE A 58 10.76 -12.14 -1.80
CA ILE A 58 10.33 -13.53 -1.87
C ILE A 58 8.98 -13.54 -2.57
N THR A 59 8.87 -14.36 -3.61
CA THR A 59 7.68 -14.39 -4.45
C THR A 59 6.84 -15.60 -4.12
N LEU A 60 5.58 -15.39 -3.71
CA LEU A 60 4.63 -16.48 -3.51
C LEU A 60 4.06 -16.93 -4.87
N PRO A 61 3.76 -18.23 -5.02
CA PRO A 61 3.17 -18.76 -6.23
C PRO A 61 1.73 -18.23 -6.41
N ILE A 62 1.28 -18.20 -7.65
CA ILE A 62 -0.11 -17.93 -8.02
C ILE A 62 -0.82 -19.26 -8.30
N ASP A 63 -2.05 -19.40 -7.84
CA ASP A 63 -2.97 -20.41 -8.30
C ASP A 63 -3.87 -19.79 -9.37
N THR A 64 -3.62 -20.13 -10.63
CA THR A 64 -4.38 -19.59 -11.77
C THR A 64 -5.82 -20.11 -11.84
N GLY A 65 -6.15 -21.16 -11.11
CA GLY A 65 -7.48 -21.71 -11.00
C GLY A 65 -8.29 -21.16 -9.82
N PHE A 66 -7.67 -20.39 -8.93
CA PHE A 66 -8.35 -19.85 -7.76
C PHE A 66 -9.38 -18.80 -8.15
N GLN A 67 -10.59 -18.96 -7.64
CA GLN A 67 -11.71 -18.02 -7.76
C GLN A 67 -12.41 -17.92 -6.41
N SER A 68 -12.92 -16.75 -6.08
CA SER A 68 -13.67 -16.50 -4.85
C SER A 68 -14.78 -15.50 -5.07
N ASP A 69 -15.93 -15.72 -4.43
CA ASP A 69 -17.02 -14.74 -4.37
C ASP A 69 -16.64 -13.54 -3.48
N ASN A 70 -15.65 -13.70 -2.61
CA ASN A 70 -15.09 -12.60 -1.86
C ASN A 70 -14.11 -11.82 -2.75
N PHE A 71 -14.46 -10.59 -3.06
CA PHE A 71 -13.67 -9.71 -3.94
C PHE A 71 -12.21 -9.58 -3.54
N TYR A 72 -11.92 -9.44 -2.25
CA TYR A 72 -10.54 -9.27 -1.79
C TYR A 72 -9.73 -10.56 -1.85
N LEU A 73 -10.35 -11.73 -1.59
CA LEU A 73 -9.69 -13.02 -1.76
C LEU A 73 -9.43 -13.32 -3.25
N ASP A 74 -10.36 -12.95 -4.14
CA ASP A 74 -10.12 -13.07 -5.60
C ASP A 74 -8.92 -12.20 -6.04
N LEU A 75 -8.79 -10.99 -5.48
CA LEU A 75 -7.61 -10.15 -5.71
C LEU A 75 -6.32 -10.75 -5.13
N LEU A 76 -6.37 -11.41 -3.97
CA LEU A 76 -5.25 -12.09 -3.34
C LEU A 76 -4.80 -13.31 -4.16
N GLY A 77 -5.73 -14.00 -4.82
CA GLY A 77 -5.48 -15.19 -5.62
C GLY A 77 -5.15 -16.43 -4.77
N ALA A 78 -5.63 -16.47 -3.52
CA ALA A 78 -5.49 -17.60 -2.59
C ALA A 78 -6.47 -17.46 -1.43
N THR A 79 -6.72 -18.56 -0.69
CA THR A 79 -7.36 -18.45 0.63
C THR A 79 -6.39 -17.88 1.65
N GLN A 80 -6.89 -17.34 2.77
CA GLN A 80 -6.05 -16.85 3.85
C GLN A 80 -5.17 -17.96 4.45
N GLU A 81 -5.70 -19.19 4.51
CA GLU A 81 -4.98 -20.37 5.02
C GLU A 81 -3.75 -20.69 4.16
N VAL A 82 -3.94 -20.73 2.85
CA VAL A 82 -2.87 -21.00 1.88
C VAL A 82 -1.84 -19.87 1.90
N ASP A 83 -2.29 -18.63 1.92
CA ASP A 83 -1.38 -17.47 1.96
C ASP A 83 -0.56 -17.43 3.25
N ALA A 84 -1.18 -17.71 4.40
CA ALA A 84 -0.47 -17.78 5.68
C ALA A 84 0.59 -18.87 5.68
N GLN A 85 0.24 -20.08 5.21
CA GLN A 85 1.17 -21.21 5.13
C GLN A 85 2.36 -20.88 4.21
N GLN A 86 2.11 -20.37 3.03
CA GLN A 86 3.15 -19.95 2.08
C GLN A 86 4.02 -18.82 2.64
N THR A 87 3.44 -17.88 3.40
CA THR A 87 4.19 -16.81 4.06
C THR A 87 5.11 -17.35 5.14
N ILE A 88 4.64 -18.31 5.95
CA ILE A 88 5.46 -19.00 6.97
C ILE A 88 6.63 -19.75 6.31
N GLU A 89 6.35 -20.54 5.29
CA GLU A 89 7.36 -21.31 4.55
C GLU A 89 8.40 -20.43 3.84
N ALA A 90 7.99 -19.24 3.39
CA ALA A 90 8.88 -18.26 2.76
C ALA A 90 9.87 -17.62 3.75
N THR A 91 9.63 -17.75 5.06
CA THR A 91 10.48 -17.17 6.10
C THR A 91 11.29 -18.25 6.78
N SER A 92 12.62 -18.22 6.62
CA SER A 92 13.55 -19.18 7.24
C SER A 92 13.86 -18.89 8.71
N GLU A 93 13.48 -17.72 9.21
CA GLU A 93 13.81 -17.21 10.56
C GLU A 93 12.60 -16.52 11.17
N ASN A 94 12.60 -16.41 12.53
CA ASN A 94 11.60 -15.63 13.24
C ASN A 94 11.61 -14.17 12.77
N ILE A 95 10.43 -13.63 12.52
CA ILE A 95 10.21 -12.26 12.10
C ILE A 95 10.17 -11.37 13.35
N ASP A 96 11.03 -10.34 13.41
CA ASP A 96 10.98 -9.35 14.50
C ASP A 96 9.81 -8.36 14.32
N LEU A 97 9.55 -7.94 13.07
CA LEU A 97 8.44 -7.06 12.69
C LEU A 97 7.85 -7.48 11.35
N LEU A 98 6.59 -7.86 11.35
CA LEU A 98 5.80 -8.12 10.15
C LEU A 98 4.90 -6.91 9.89
N ILE A 99 5.03 -6.31 8.72
CA ILE A 99 4.14 -5.25 8.23
C ILE A 99 3.20 -5.86 7.19
N VAL A 100 1.90 -5.75 7.41
CA VAL A 100 0.85 -6.31 6.54
C VAL A 100 0.04 -5.17 5.93
N ASP A 101 -0.09 -5.19 4.62
CA ASP A 101 -0.91 -4.23 3.89
C ASP A 101 -1.74 -4.97 2.84
N SER A 102 -2.91 -5.46 3.26
CA SER A 102 -3.82 -6.25 2.43
C SER A 102 -5.24 -6.22 2.96
N TYR A 103 -6.20 -5.92 2.10
CA TYR A 103 -7.61 -5.98 2.44
C TYR A 103 -8.14 -7.41 2.61
N ALA A 104 -7.46 -8.41 2.07
CA ALA A 104 -7.86 -9.80 2.12
C ALA A 104 -7.46 -10.53 3.41
N LEU A 105 -6.53 -9.96 4.20
CA LEU A 105 -5.96 -10.62 5.37
C LEU A 105 -6.58 -10.03 6.64
N ASP A 106 -7.14 -10.90 7.49
CA ASP A 106 -7.80 -10.54 8.74
C ASP A 106 -7.15 -11.23 9.97
N GLU A 107 -7.82 -11.19 11.10
CA GLU A 107 -7.34 -11.81 12.34
C GLU A 107 -7.02 -13.30 12.20
N THR A 108 -7.70 -14.02 11.32
CA THR A 108 -7.48 -15.46 11.10
C THR A 108 -6.08 -15.70 10.53
N TRP A 109 -5.71 -14.91 9.56
CA TRP A 109 -4.37 -14.91 8.95
C TRP A 109 -3.31 -14.46 9.97
N HIS A 110 -3.54 -13.34 10.67
CA HIS A 110 -2.59 -12.80 11.63
C HIS A 110 -2.28 -13.79 12.76
N LYS A 111 -3.30 -14.44 13.32
CA LYS A 111 -3.15 -15.46 14.38
C LYS A 111 -2.31 -16.65 13.94
N LYS A 112 -2.38 -17.05 12.66
CA LYS A 112 -1.53 -18.11 12.11
C LYS A 112 -0.06 -17.71 12.06
N LEU A 113 0.25 -16.44 11.84
CA LEU A 113 1.62 -15.92 11.78
C LEU A 113 2.21 -15.65 13.18
N ARG A 114 1.39 -15.44 14.21
CA ARG A 114 1.85 -15.12 15.59
C ARG A 114 2.96 -16.04 16.12
N PRO A 115 2.95 -17.36 15.92
CA PRO A 115 4.03 -18.23 16.42
C PRO A 115 5.42 -17.91 15.83
N CYS A 116 5.49 -17.28 14.66
CA CYS A 116 6.72 -16.96 13.92
C CYS A 116 7.08 -15.47 14.00
N VAL A 117 6.25 -14.62 14.62
CA VAL A 117 6.36 -13.16 14.54
C VAL A 117 6.33 -12.53 15.93
N LYS A 118 7.31 -11.69 16.24
CA LYS A 118 7.32 -10.97 17.54
C LYS A 118 6.32 -9.83 17.59
N LYS A 119 6.24 -9.03 16.50
CA LYS A 119 5.34 -7.87 16.40
C LYS A 119 4.72 -7.79 15.01
N ILE A 120 3.41 -7.53 14.98
CA ILE A 120 2.63 -7.33 13.75
C ILE A 120 2.16 -5.87 13.71
N LEU A 121 2.48 -5.19 12.60
CA LEU A 121 1.91 -3.90 12.24
C LEU A 121 1.02 -4.11 11.02
N VAL A 122 -0.24 -3.68 11.12
CA VAL A 122 -1.19 -3.72 10.00
C VAL A 122 -1.47 -2.31 9.51
N ILE A 123 -1.41 -2.12 8.20
CA ILE A 123 -1.89 -0.90 7.53
C ILE A 123 -3.29 -1.21 7.03
N ASP A 124 -4.29 -0.54 7.60
CA ASP A 124 -5.69 -0.71 7.24
C ASP A 124 -6.37 0.65 7.18
N ASP A 125 -7.29 0.82 6.23
CA ASP A 125 -8.03 2.06 6.02
C ASP A 125 -9.55 1.84 5.80
N LEU A 126 -10.01 0.61 5.97
CA LEU A 126 -11.41 0.24 5.82
C LEU A 126 -12.13 0.11 7.16
N ALA A 127 -11.43 -0.35 8.20
CA ALA A 127 -11.99 -0.62 9.53
C ALA A 127 -13.24 -1.53 9.48
N ASP A 128 -13.26 -2.53 8.60
CA ASP A 128 -14.42 -3.37 8.31
C ASP A 128 -14.29 -4.81 8.83
N LYS A 129 -13.14 -5.17 9.41
CA LYS A 129 -12.81 -6.54 9.86
C LYS A 129 -12.07 -6.55 11.20
N ASN A 130 -12.00 -7.72 11.82
CA ASN A 130 -11.15 -7.94 12.99
C ASN A 130 -9.69 -8.11 12.58
N ILE A 131 -8.78 -7.54 13.36
CA ILE A 131 -7.35 -7.51 13.08
C ILE A 131 -6.59 -7.89 14.36
N ASP A 132 -5.75 -8.91 14.33
CA ASP A 132 -4.85 -9.25 15.43
C ASP A 132 -3.47 -8.64 15.17
N CYS A 133 -3.21 -7.46 15.73
CA CYS A 133 -1.95 -6.76 15.56
C CYS A 133 -1.50 -6.03 16.84
N ASP A 134 -0.20 -5.72 16.93
CA ASP A 134 0.37 -4.89 17.99
C ASP A 134 0.30 -3.39 17.65
N VAL A 135 0.33 -3.06 16.38
CA VAL A 135 0.23 -1.69 15.88
C VAL A 135 -0.69 -1.66 14.66
N LEU A 136 -1.65 -0.76 14.67
CA LEU A 136 -2.49 -0.48 13.50
C LEU A 136 -2.19 0.93 13.01
N LEU A 137 -2.00 1.05 11.69
CA LEU A 137 -1.77 2.33 11.02
C LEU A 137 -2.91 2.59 10.04
N ASN A 138 -3.65 3.67 10.26
CA ASN A 138 -4.59 4.25 9.29
C ASN A 138 -4.22 5.72 9.04
N GLN A 139 -3.62 5.97 7.88
CA GLN A 139 -3.11 7.28 7.49
C GLN A 139 -4.15 8.23 6.90
N ASN A 140 -5.42 7.81 6.83
CA ASN A 140 -6.47 8.62 6.22
C ASN A 140 -6.91 9.75 7.15
N LEU A 141 -7.13 10.92 6.57
CA LEU A 141 -7.62 12.08 7.29
C LEU A 141 -8.97 11.76 7.98
N GLY A 142 -9.02 12.02 9.27
CA GLY A 142 -10.24 11.86 10.06
C GLY A 142 -10.49 10.44 10.56
N SER A 143 -9.54 9.50 10.42
CA SER A 143 -9.63 8.18 11.07
C SER A 143 -9.61 8.31 12.59
N LYS A 144 -10.44 7.52 13.30
CA LYS A 144 -10.70 7.65 14.73
C LYS A 144 -10.54 6.31 15.45
N LYS A 145 -10.31 6.38 16.76
CA LYS A 145 -10.27 5.20 17.65
C LYS A 145 -11.57 4.40 17.60
N GLU A 146 -12.68 5.08 17.47
CA GLU A 146 -14.02 4.49 17.43
C GLU A 146 -14.20 3.55 16.25
N ASP A 147 -13.53 3.82 15.12
CA ASP A 147 -13.59 3.00 13.91
C ASP A 147 -13.05 1.58 14.16
N TYR A 148 -12.06 1.46 15.07
CA TYR A 148 -11.38 0.22 15.42
C TYR A 148 -11.81 -0.39 16.77
N LYS A 149 -12.83 0.17 17.41
CA LYS A 149 -13.36 -0.35 18.67
C LYS A 149 -13.83 -1.81 18.49
N ASN A 150 -13.37 -2.70 19.35
CA ASN A 150 -13.64 -4.14 19.31
C ASN A 150 -13.14 -4.86 18.04
N LYS A 151 -12.30 -4.21 17.21
CA LYS A 151 -11.75 -4.81 15.99
C LYS A 151 -10.25 -5.10 16.09
N VAL A 152 -9.59 -4.55 17.10
CA VAL A 152 -8.18 -4.79 17.41
C VAL A 152 -8.02 -5.17 18.88
N PRO A 153 -6.91 -5.82 19.28
CA PRO A 153 -6.60 -6.06 20.70
C PRO A 153 -6.60 -4.76 21.52
N ASP A 154 -6.98 -4.84 22.79
CA ASP A 154 -7.08 -3.67 23.69
C ASP A 154 -5.74 -2.95 23.87
N ASP A 155 -4.63 -3.69 23.80
CA ASP A 155 -3.25 -3.18 23.92
C ASP A 155 -2.66 -2.75 22.56
N CYS A 156 -3.41 -2.84 21.47
CA CYS A 156 -2.99 -2.41 20.16
C CYS A 156 -2.73 -0.90 20.11
N ARG A 157 -1.53 -0.51 19.68
CA ARG A 157 -1.21 0.90 19.45
C ARG A 157 -1.81 1.38 18.14
N LEU A 158 -2.69 2.38 18.21
CA LEU A 158 -3.30 3.00 17.03
C LEU A 158 -2.49 4.22 16.58
N LEU A 159 -2.08 4.22 15.33
CA LEU A 159 -1.45 5.34 14.61
C LEU A 159 -2.45 5.83 13.56
N LEU A 160 -3.20 6.86 13.91
CA LEU A 160 -4.36 7.30 13.14
C LEU A 160 -4.15 8.73 12.61
N ASP A 161 -4.80 9.02 11.48
CA ASP A 161 -4.79 10.31 10.81
C ASP A 161 -3.52 10.59 9.99
N CYS A 162 -3.57 11.67 9.23
CA CYS A 162 -2.58 12.05 8.23
C CYS A 162 -1.18 12.40 8.79
N GLU A 163 -1.04 12.58 10.11
CA GLU A 163 0.28 12.73 10.74
C GLU A 163 1.16 11.48 10.58
N TYR A 164 0.53 10.30 10.40
CA TYR A 164 1.22 9.03 10.16
C TYR A 164 1.30 8.65 8.68
N ALA A 165 1.08 9.60 7.77
CA ALA A 165 1.09 9.34 6.34
C ALA A 165 2.45 8.82 5.85
N LEU A 166 2.42 7.66 5.19
CA LEU A 166 3.60 7.02 4.60
C LEU A 166 3.98 7.72 3.29
N LEU A 167 4.70 8.81 3.42
CA LEU A 167 5.12 9.65 2.30
C LEU A 167 6.60 9.44 1.98
N ARG A 168 6.94 9.51 0.70
CA ARG A 168 8.34 9.55 0.27
C ARG A 168 9.03 10.80 0.82
N LEU A 169 10.32 10.68 1.12
CA LEU A 169 11.11 11.71 1.75
C LEU A 169 11.07 13.06 1.02
N GLU A 170 10.91 13.04 -0.30
CA GLU A 170 10.84 14.25 -1.14
C GLU A 170 9.68 15.16 -0.73
N PHE A 171 8.54 14.60 -0.33
CA PHE A 171 7.40 15.40 0.13
C PHE A 171 7.75 16.21 1.39
N GLY A 172 8.46 15.59 2.34
CA GLY A 172 8.92 16.30 3.53
C GLY A 172 9.90 17.42 3.21
N LYS A 173 10.88 17.16 2.33
CA LYS A 173 11.88 18.13 1.90
C LYS A 173 11.29 19.34 1.18
N LEU A 174 10.28 19.12 0.34
CA LEU A 174 9.67 20.16 -0.48
C LEU A 174 8.54 20.90 0.23
N ARG A 175 8.08 20.42 1.40
CA ARG A 175 6.90 20.93 2.09
C ARG A 175 6.95 22.42 2.36
N SER A 176 8.04 22.92 2.95
CA SER A 176 8.19 24.34 3.31
C SER A 176 8.12 25.23 2.07
N GLN A 177 8.82 24.86 1.00
CA GLN A 177 8.80 25.57 -0.27
C GLN A 177 7.41 25.58 -0.91
N ALA A 178 6.71 24.44 -0.88
CA ALA A 178 5.36 24.30 -1.42
C ALA A 178 4.34 25.16 -0.66
N LEU A 179 4.45 25.20 0.67
CA LEU A 179 3.57 26.04 1.51
C LEU A 179 3.79 27.54 1.24
N GLU A 180 5.04 27.97 1.09
CA GLU A 180 5.36 29.37 0.77
C GLU A 180 4.83 29.77 -0.61
N LYS A 181 5.04 28.91 -1.62
CA LYS A 181 4.48 29.09 -2.96
C LYS A 181 2.95 29.21 -2.90
N ARG A 182 2.28 28.38 -2.10
CA ARG A 182 0.82 28.38 -1.94
C ARG A 182 0.30 29.71 -1.33
N LYS A 183 0.97 30.24 -0.30
CA LYS A 183 0.60 31.52 0.31
C LYS A 183 0.58 32.67 -0.70
N ASN A 184 1.53 32.65 -1.66
CA ASN A 184 1.70 33.68 -2.66
C ASN A 184 0.85 33.44 -3.93
N THR A 185 0.15 32.30 -4.04
CA THR A 185 -0.68 31.96 -5.20
C THR A 185 -2.06 32.56 -5.05
N LYS A 186 -2.37 33.58 -5.86
CA LYS A 186 -3.67 34.28 -5.85
C LYS A 186 -4.71 33.68 -6.80
N ARG A 187 -4.29 32.94 -7.81
CA ARG A 187 -5.16 32.32 -8.82
C ARG A 187 -4.66 30.94 -9.17
N ILE A 188 -5.57 30.01 -9.41
CA ILE A 188 -5.23 28.70 -9.96
C ILE A 188 -4.84 28.88 -11.43
N LYS A 189 -3.64 28.46 -11.79
CA LYS A 189 -3.15 28.44 -13.19
C LYS A 189 -2.67 27.05 -13.61
N ASN A 190 -2.25 26.25 -12.64
CA ASN A 190 -1.69 24.93 -12.90
C ASN A 190 -2.61 23.88 -12.27
N ILE A 191 -2.99 22.89 -13.04
CA ILE A 191 -3.80 21.74 -12.63
C ILE A 191 -2.96 20.49 -12.80
N LEU A 192 -2.89 19.66 -11.76
CA LEU A 192 -2.31 18.32 -11.82
C LEU A 192 -3.46 17.32 -11.88
N VAL A 193 -3.48 16.50 -12.94
CA VAL A 193 -4.42 15.40 -13.10
C VAL A 193 -3.68 14.08 -12.87
N SER A 194 -4.13 13.31 -11.88
CA SER A 194 -3.56 11.99 -11.58
C SER A 194 -4.67 11.06 -11.08
N MET A 195 -5.08 10.13 -11.92
CA MET A 195 -6.19 9.20 -11.68
C MET A 195 -5.70 7.81 -11.28
N GLY A 196 -4.56 7.77 -10.56
CA GLY A 196 -3.97 6.52 -10.07
C GLY A 196 -3.13 5.78 -11.12
N GLY A 197 -2.73 4.54 -10.76
CA GLY A 197 -1.77 3.78 -11.57
C GLY A 197 -2.32 3.25 -12.89
N ASN A 198 -3.59 2.94 -12.97
CA ASN A 198 -4.19 2.25 -14.11
C ASN A 198 -5.23 3.08 -14.88
N ASP A 199 -6.00 3.94 -14.19
CA ASP A 199 -7.09 4.75 -14.77
C ASP A 199 -7.92 3.98 -15.82
N THR A 200 -8.40 2.80 -15.46
CA THR A 200 -9.05 1.85 -16.38
C THR A 200 -10.29 2.42 -17.06
N LYS A 201 -10.99 3.36 -16.41
CA LYS A 201 -12.18 4.05 -16.94
C LYS A 201 -11.85 5.29 -17.76
N ASN A 202 -10.55 5.64 -17.89
CA ASN A 202 -10.08 6.83 -18.60
C ASN A 202 -10.65 8.16 -18.10
N PHE A 203 -10.82 8.29 -16.79
CA PHE A 203 -11.26 9.56 -16.18
C PHE A 203 -10.33 10.74 -16.50
N THR A 204 -9.05 10.46 -16.76
CA THR A 204 -8.11 11.48 -17.24
C THR A 204 -8.62 12.15 -18.49
N TYR A 205 -9.08 11.38 -19.48
CA TYR A 205 -9.64 11.92 -20.73
C TYR A 205 -10.89 12.77 -20.46
N ASP A 206 -11.82 12.28 -19.66
CA ASP A 206 -13.05 13.01 -19.32
C ASP A 206 -12.75 14.35 -18.64
N ILE A 207 -11.76 14.37 -17.73
CA ILE A 207 -11.32 15.62 -17.08
C ILE A 207 -10.74 16.58 -18.13
N LEU A 208 -9.87 16.10 -19.01
CA LEU A 208 -9.23 16.95 -20.04
C LEU A 208 -10.25 17.54 -21.01
N GLN A 209 -11.31 16.80 -21.34
CA GLN A 209 -12.39 17.32 -22.20
C GLN A 209 -13.26 18.39 -21.54
N ASN A 210 -13.32 18.40 -20.19
CA ASN A 210 -14.22 19.27 -19.42
C ASN A 210 -13.48 20.39 -18.66
N VAL A 211 -12.17 20.35 -18.59
CA VAL A 211 -11.37 21.43 -17.99
C VAL A 211 -11.31 22.59 -18.98
N GLY A 212 -11.92 23.71 -18.68
CA GLY A 212 -11.94 24.90 -19.54
C GLY A 212 -10.54 25.44 -19.89
N ASP A 213 -10.48 26.38 -20.82
CA ASP A 213 -9.24 27.02 -21.27
C ASP A 213 -8.57 27.87 -20.18
N GLY A 214 -7.28 28.16 -20.37
CA GLY A 214 -6.53 29.10 -19.53
C GLY A 214 -5.77 28.46 -18.39
N PHE A 215 -5.69 27.13 -18.33
CA PHE A 215 -4.89 26.38 -17.35
C PHE A 215 -3.69 25.69 -18.00
N ASN A 216 -2.58 25.62 -17.27
CA ASN A 216 -1.49 24.71 -17.55
C ASN A 216 -1.81 23.37 -16.91
N ILE A 217 -2.01 22.33 -17.72
CA ILE A 217 -2.38 21.02 -17.22
C ILE A 217 -1.16 20.10 -17.26
N THR A 218 -0.88 19.46 -16.15
CA THR A 218 0.11 18.38 -16.05
C THR A 218 -0.64 17.08 -15.78
N VAL A 219 -0.47 16.10 -16.65
CA VAL A 219 -1.07 14.78 -16.50
C VAL A 219 -0.01 13.79 -16.05
N VAL A 220 -0.31 13.01 -15.02
CA VAL A 220 0.52 11.89 -14.56
C VAL A 220 -0.24 10.60 -14.79
N LEU A 221 0.25 9.80 -15.71
CA LEU A 221 -0.26 8.46 -15.99
C LEU A 221 0.66 7.40 -15.39
N GLY A 222 0.08 6.32 -14.88
CA GLY A 222 0.86 5.16 -14.47
C GLY A 222 1.45 4.43 -15.68
N MET A 223 2.62 3.80 -15.51
CA MET A 223 3.27 3.06 -16.60
C MET A 223 2.39 1.94 -17.19
N LEU A 224 1.46 1.41 -16.42
CA LEU A 224 0.54 0.34 -16.82
C LEU A 224 -0.82 0.87 -17.27
N SER A 225 -1.01 2.18 -17.39
CA SER A 225 -2.26 2.74 -17.88
C SER A 225 -2.48 2.30 -19.35
N PRO A 226 -3.64 1.72 -19.68
CA PRO A 226 -3.97 1.33 -21.04
C PRO A 226 -4.10 2.53 -21.98
N HIS A 227 -4.20 3.75 -21.44
CA HIS A 227 -4.46 5.00 -22.16
C HIS A 227 -3.21 5.84 -22.43
N ASN A 228 -2.00 5.34 -22.14
CA ASN A 228 -0.73 6.07 -22.33
C ASN A 228 -0.49 6.58 -23.79
N LYS A 229 -1.21 6.05 -24.75
CA LYS A 229 -1.11 6.44 -26.18
C LYS A 229 -2.20 7.41 -26.64
N MET A 230 -3.15 7.76 -25.76
CA MET A 230 -4.33 8.57 -26.10
C MET A 230 -4.34 9.96 -25.45
N VAL A 231 -3.31 10.30 -24.68
CA VAL A 231 -3.16 11.60 -24.01
C VAL A 231 -2.01 12.38 -24.64
#